data_b6e3e66470234332276a2a1adcf6fed9
#
_entry.id   b6e3e66470234332276a2a1adcf6fed9
#
_cell.length_a   1.000
_cell.length_b   1.000
_cell.length_c   1.000
_cell.angle_alpha   90.00
_cell.angle_beta   90.00
_cell.angle_gamma   90.00
#
_symmetry.space_group_name_H-M   'P 1'
#
loop_
_entity.id
_entity.type
_entity.pdbx_description
1 polymer ?
#
loop_
_entity_poly.entity_id
_entity_poly.type
_entity_poly.pdbx_seq_one_letter_code
_entity_poly.pdbx_strand_id
1 'polypeptide(L)'
;DIYQMLESIEGELMDEISHLIDDYALDPINNKESSYPFIEQIFTILDHNKDICIALLGKNGDMAFVNRIEKLIADTVLHRLSIRLPKDNRDIEYAYAFCLNGCVGMIKTWLSSENQESTQHMAELTHKLIDNTTHMYLEQALR
;
A
#
# COMPACT_ATOMS: atom_id res chain seq x y z
N ASP A 1 23.67 15.59 12.11
CA ASP A 1 22.36 16.20 12.23
C ASP A 1 21.25 15.14 12.15
N ILE A 2 20.31 15.22 13.07
CA ILE A 2 19.20 14.29 13.18
C ILE A 2 18.34 14.30 11.90
N TYR A 3 18.12 15.49 11.33
CA TYR A 3 17.32 15.63 10.11
C TYR A 3 17.97 14.97 8.89
N GLN A 4 19.27 15.12 8.74
CA GLN A 4 20.03 14.45 7.67
C GLN A 4 20.02 12.93 7.83
N MET A 5 20.09 12.46 9.07
CA MET A 5 20.03 11.03 9.37
C MET A 5 18.65 10.46 9.04
N LEU A 6 17.57 11.17 9.39
CA LEU A 6 16.21 10.76 9.07
C LEU A 6 15.96 10.74 7.55
N GLU A 7 16.44 11.74 6.83
CA GLU A 7 16.35 11.78 5.37
C GLU A 7 17.08 10.59 4.73
N SER A 8 18.26 10.26 5.24
CA SER A 8 19.04 9.11 4.74
C SER A 8 18.32 7.79 4.96
N ILE A 9 17.74 7.60 6.14
CA ILE A 9 16.99 6.37 6.48
C ILE A 9 15.71 6.29 5.67
N GLU A 10 15.00 7.39 5.53
CA GLU A 10 13.80 7.48 4.70
C GLU A 10 14.13 7.13 3.24
N GLY A 11 15.23 7.64 2.72
CA GLY A 11 15.71 7.34 1.38
C GLY A 11 16.01 5.86 1.18
N GLU A 12 16.68 5.23 2.14
CA GLU A 12 16.97 3.79 2.09
C GLU A 12 15.67 2.96 2.10
N LEU A 13 14.73 3.33 2.95
CA LEU A 13 13.43 2.66 3.03
C LEU A 13 12.65 2.79 1.73
N MET A 14 12.63 3.98 1.15
CA MET A 14 11.96 4.22 -0.13
C MET A 14 12.62 3.49 -1.27
N ASP A 15 13.95 3.39 -1.29
CA ASP A 15 14.69 2.61 -2.28
C ASP A 15 14.35 1.13 -2.18
N GLU A 16 14.27 0.59 -0.97
CA GLU A 16 13.92 -0.82 -0.74
C GLU A 16 12.51 -1.13 -1.27
N ILE A 17 11.56 -0.26 -0.98
CA ILE A 17 10.19 -0.39 -1.48
C ILE A 17 10.14 -0.24 -3.00
N SER A 18 10.87 0.72 -3.56
CA SER A 18 10.92 0.95 -5.01
C SER A 18 11.50 -0.23 -5.77
N HIS A 19 12.56 -0.87 -5.25
CA HIS A 19 13.12 -2.09 -5.84
C HIS A 19 12.11 -3.23 -5.83
N LEU A 20 11.38 -3.38 -4.75
CA LEU A 20 10.32 -4.38 -4.66
C LEU A 20 9.23 -4.17 -5.72
N ILE A 21 8.85 -2.92 -5.92
CA ILE A 21 7.85 -2.53 -6.93
C ILE A 21 8.34 -2.82 -8.34
N ASP A 22 9.60 -2.48 -8.64
CA ASP A 22 10.20 -2.73 -9.95
C ASP A 22 10.26 -4.22 -10.26
N ASP A 23 10.69 -5.02 -9.29
CA ASP A 23 10.72 -6.49 -9.43
C ASP A 23 9.33 -7.06 -9.71
N TYR A 24 8.32 -6.57 -9.01
CA TYR A 24 6.93 -7.00 -9.21
C TYR A 24 6.39 -6.59 -10.59
N ALA A 25 6.74 -5.40 -11.05
CA ALA A 25 6.29 -4.88 -12.34
C ALA A 25 6.91 -5.66 -13.52
N LEU A 26 8.12 -6.20 -13.33
CA LEU A 26 8.83 -6.95 -14.35
C LEU A 26 8.43 -8.44 -14.42
N ASP A 27 7.71 -8.94 -13.43
CA ASP A 27 7.30 -10.34 -13.39
C ASP A 27 5.91 -10.53 -14.03
N PRO A 28 5.84 -11.04 -15.28
CA PRO A 28 4.58 -11.22 -15.97
C PRO A 28 3.72 -12.37 -15.40
N ILE A 29 4.31 -13.27 -14.64
CA ILE A 29 3.62 -14.42 -14.05
C ILE A 29 2.81 -13.99 -12.83
N ASN A 30 3.41 -13.17 -11.97
CA ASN A 30 2.73 -12.64 -10.78
C ASN A 30 1.65 -11.60 -11.13
N ASN A 31 1.66 -11.10 -12.35
CA ASN A 31 0.68 -10.12 -12.82
C ASN A 31 -0.74 -10.67 -12.96
N LYS A 32 -0.92 -11.97 -12.96
CA LYS A 32 -2.21 -12.57 -13.35
C LYS A 32 -3.06 -13.04 -12.19
N GLU A 33 -2.51 -13.36 -11.02
CA GLU A 33 -3.29 -14.13 -10.05
C GLU A 33 -3.44 -13.53 -8.66
N SER A 34 -2.51 -12.75 -8.15
CA SER A 34 -2.67 -12.17 -6.81
C SER A 34 -1.63 -11.12 -6.48
N SER A 35 -2.06 -9.97 -5.98
CA SER A 35 -1.16 -8.97 -5.38
C SER A 35 -0.68 -9.37 -3.98
N TYR A 36 -1.10 -10.53 -3.48
CA TYR A 36 -0.91 -10.97 -2.12
C TYR A 36 0.56 -11.09 -1.69
N PRO A 37 1.46 -11.80 -2.43
CA PRO A 37 2.86 -11.87 -2.03
C PRO A 37 3.56 -10.52 -1.99
N PHE A 38 3.19 -9.62 -2.91
CA PHE A 38 3.72 -8.27 -2.98
C PHE A 38 3.31 -7.44 -1.75
N ILE A 39 2.04 -7.52 -1.35
CA ILE A 39 1.52 -6.83 -0.16
C ILE A 39 2.22 -7.35 1.09
N GLU A 40 2.41 -8.66 1.20
CA GLU A 40 3.13 -9.26 2.34
C GLU A 40 4.56 -8.73 2.45
N GLN A 41 5.26 -8.61 1.33
CA GLN A 41 6.62 -8.08 1.31
C GLN A 41 6.67 -6.61 1.76
N ILE A 42 5.68 -5.80 1.37
CA ILE A 42 5.57 -4.42 1.85
C ILE A 42 5.40 -4.39 3.37
N PHE A 43 4.48 -5.19 3.92
CA PHE A 43 4.30 -5.27 5.37
C PHE A 43 5.55 -5.75 6.09
N THR A 44 6.31 -6.67 5.50
CA THR A 44 7.57 -7.15 6.06
C THR A 44 8.61 -6.03 6.13
N ILE A 45 8.74 -5.22 5.08
CA ILE A 45 9.65 -4.07 5.06
C ILE A 45 9.25 -3.06 6.15
N LEU A 46 7.96 -2.76 6.27
CA LEU A 46 7.46 -1.83 7.27
C LEU A 46 7.71 -2.36 8.69
N ASP A 47 7.54 -3.64 8.91
CA ASP A 47 7.78 -4.26 10.22
C ASP A 47 9.26 -4.22 10.62
N HIS A 48 10.17 -4.48 9.68
CA HIS A 48 11.60 -4.38 9.92
C HIS A 48 12.06 -2.96 10.25
N ASN A 49 11.32 -1.95 9.80
CA ASN A 49 11.61 -0.53 10.02
C ASN A 49 10.55 0.13 10.90
N LYS A 50 9.95 -0.63 11.80
CA LYS A 50 8.77 -0.24 12.56
C LYS A 50 8.91 1.10 13.28
N ASP A 51 9.98 1.29 14.05
CA ASP A 51 10.16 2.49 14.86
C ASP A 51 10.24 3.75 14.00
N ILE A 52 10.95 3.66 12.88
CA ILE A 52 11.09 4.75 11.93
C ILE A 52 9.75 5.03 11.24
N CYS A 53 9.06 3.99 10.82
CA CYS A 53 7.75 4.11 10.15
C CYS A 53 6.71 4.74 11.09
N ILE A 54 6.69 4.36 12.36
CA ILE A 54 5.81 4.98 13.36
C ILE A 54 6.11 6.47 13.49
N ALA A 55 7.39 6.83 13.56
CA ALA A 55 7.78 8.24 13.65
C ALA A 55 7.38 9.04 12.42
N LEU A 56 7.60 8.49 11.22
CA LEU A 56 7.32 9.17 9.96
C LEU A 56 5.83 9.26 9.62
N LEU A 57 5.04 8.27 10.04
CA LEU A 57 3.59 8.22 9.77
C LEU A 57 2.74 8.81 10.89
N GLY A 58 3.34 9.13 12.05
CA GLY A 58 2.63 9.66 13.21
C GLY A 58 2.21 11.12 13.06
N LYS A 59 1.58 11.66 14.12
CA LYS A 59 1.05 13.04 14.14
C LYS A 59 2.09 14.11 13.81
N ASN A 60 3.33 13.91 14.26
CA ASN A 60 4.45 14.81 14.01
C ASN A 60 5.35 14.29 12.90
N GLY A 61 4.83 13.41 12.06
CA GLY A 61 5.57 12.77 11.00
C GLY A 61 5.77 13.67 9.79
N ASP A 62 6.52 13.14 8.84
CA ASP A 62 6.82 13.82 7.60
C ASP A 62 5.70 13.58 6.59
N MET A 63 4.95 14.64 6.26
CA MET A 63 3.88 14.56 5.26
C MET A 63 4.42 14.20 3.87
N ALA A 64 5.64 14.57 3.56
CA ALA A 64 6.26 14.17 2.30
C ALA A 64 6.45 12.65 2.22
N PHE A 65 6.82 12.02 3.32
CA PHE A 65 6.92 10.55 3.40
C PHE A 65 5.55 9.89 3.24
N VAL A 66 4.53 10.39 3.95
CA VAL A 66 3.15 9.88 3.82
C VAL A 66 2.68 9.97 2.36
N ASN A 67 2.91 11.11 1.72
CA ASN A 67 2.53 11.33 0.32
C ASN A 67 3.24 10.37 -0.63
N ARG A 68 4.51 10.07 -0.38
CA ARG A 68 5.26 9.08 -1.17
C ARG A 68 4.68 7.67 -1.02
N ILE A 69 4.36 7.26 0.20
CA ILE A 69 3.72 5.95 0.45
C ILE A 69 2.37 5.88 -0.24
N GLU A 70 1.55 6.90 -0.12
CA GLU A 70 0.26 6.98 -0.82
C GLU A 70 0.43 6.86 -2.34
N LYS A 71 1.38 7.57 -2.90
CA LYS A 71 1.68 7.52 -4.33
C LYS A 71 2.13 6.12 -4.77
N LEU A 72 2.96 5.46 -3.99
CA LEU A 72 3.40 4.10 -4.28
C LEU A 72 2.24 3.11 -4.28
N ILE A 73 1.38 3.19 -3.29
CA ILE A 73 0.18 2.36 -3.21
C ILE A 73 -0.73 2.64 -4.40
N ALA A 74 -0.94 3.91 -4.72
CA ALA A 74 -1.76 4.33 -5.84
C ALA A 74 -1.23 3.81 -7.17
N ASP A 75 0.04 4.04 -7.46
CA ASP A 75 0.65 3.71 -8.75
C ASP A 75 0.82 2.21 -8.96
N THR A 76 0.95 1.45 -7.88
CA THR A 76 1.27 0.01 -7.97
C THR A 76 0.05 -0.87 -7.77
N VAL A 77 -0.60 -0.76 -6.63
CA VAL A 77 -1.70 -1.65 -6.27
C VAL A 77 -3.00 -1.21 -6.93
N LEU A 78 -3.35 0.07 -6.79
CA LEU A 78 -4.64 0.57 -7.21
C LEU A 78 -4.71 0.88 -8.71
N HIS A 79 -3.59 1.26 -9.32
CA HIS A 79 -3.56 1.52 -10.77
C HIS A 79 -3.96 0.28 -11.59
N ARG A 80 -3.50 -0.89 -11.19
CA ARG A 80 -3.87 -2.16 -11.86
C ARG A 80 -5.35 -2.45 -11.77
N LEU A 81 -5.95 -2.11 -10.64
CA LEU A 81 -7.39 -2.27 -10.45
C LEU A 81 -8.16 -1.28 -11.31
N SER A 82 -7.68 -0.03 -11.41
CA SER A 82 -8.35 1.02 -12.19
C SER A 82 -8.43 0.70 -13.68
N ILE A 83 -7.46 -0.04 -14.23
CA ILE A 83 -7.46 -0.45 -15.64
C ILE A 83 -8.64 -1.39 -15.95
N ARG A 84 -9.06 -2.20 -14.98
CA ARG A 84 -10.16 -3.16 -15.12
C ARG A 84 -11.53 -2.56 -14.83
N LEU A 85 -11.59 -1.34 -14.29
CA LEU A 85 -12.83 -0.72 -13.86
C LEU A 85 -13.39 0.21 -14.94
N PRO A 86 -14.73 0.39 -15.01
CA PRO A 86 -15.36 1.32 -15.96
C PRO A 86 -14.89 2.75 -15.71
N LYS A 87 -14.42 3.43 -16.76
CA LYS A 87 -13.86 4.79 -16.64
C LYS A 87 -14.92 5.88 -16.50
N ASP A 88 -16.17 5.56 -16.80
CA ASP A 88 -17.26 6.54 -16.85
C ASP A 88 -18.01 6.69 -15.53
N ASN A 89 -17.64 5.95 -14.50
CA ASN A 89 -18.30 5.98 -13.21
C ASN A 89 -17.50 6.82 -12.21
N ARG A 90 -18.09 7.95 -11.79
CA ARG A 90 -17.45 8.87 -10.82
C ARG A 90 -17.25 8.22 -9.45
N ASP A 91 -18.07 7.24 -9.08
CA ASP A 91 -17.94 6.53 -7.81
C ASP A 91 -16.60 5.80 -7.70
N ILE A 92 -15.97 5.45 -8.81
CA ILE A 92 -14.67 4.79 -8.83
C ILE A 92 -13.58 5.68 -8.24
N GLU A 93 -13.63 6.99 -8.47
CA GLU A 93 -12.69 7.94 -7.85
C GLU A 93 -12.81 7.92 -6.33
N TYR A 94 -14.04 7.87 -5.82
CA TYR A 94 -14.29 7.80 -4.38
C TYR A 94 -13.88 6.45 -3.80
N ALA A 95 -14.18 5.36 -4.49
CA ALA A 95 -13.74 4.02 -4.09
C ALA A 95 -12.22 3.90 -4.06
N TYR A 96 -11.56 4.51 -5.04
CA TYR A 96 -10.10 4.57 -5.10
C TYR A 96 -9.52 5.31 -3.90
N ALA A 97 -10.05 6.51 -3.61
CA ALA A 97 -9.64 7.29 -2.45
C ALA A 97 -9.90 6.54 -1.14
N PHE A 98 -11.02 5.83 -1.05
CA PHE A 98 -11.36 5.00 0.10
C PHE A 98 -10.33 3.89 0.31
N CYS A 99 -9.98 3.16 -0.74
CA CYS A 99 -8.98 2.10 -0.66
C CYS A 99 -7.60 2.63 -0.28
N LEU A 100 -7.18 3.75 -0.88
CA LEU A 100 -5.88 4.35 -0.62
C LEU A 100 -5.76 4.80 0.84
N ASN A 101 -6.72 5.58 1.31
CA ASN A 101 -6.73 6.07 2.69
C ASN A 101 -6.92 4.93 3.70
N GLY A 102 -7.72 3.93 3.34
CA GLY A 102 -7.90 2.73 4.14
C GLY A 102 -6.60 1.95 4.32
N CYS A 103 -5.83 1.75 3.25
CA CYS A 103 -4.54 1.07 3.31
C CYS A 103 -3.56 1.81 4.23
N VAL A 104 -3.45 3.13 4.08
CA VAL A 104 -2.58 3.94 4.95
C VAL A 104 -3.05 3.87 6.40
N GLY A 105 -4.36 3.97 6.64
CA GLY A 105 -4.94 3.85 7.98
C GLY A 105 -4.67 2.49 8.63
N MET A 106 -4.78 1.41 7.86
CA MET A 106 -4.47 0.06 8.33
C MET A 106 -2.99 -0.07 8.72
N ILE A 107 -2.09 0.46 7.92
CA ILE A 107 -0.65 0.45 8.21
C ILE A 107 -0.38 1.19 9.51
N LYS A 108 -0.92 2.39 9.68
CA LYS A 108 -0.75 3.17 10.91
C LYS A 108 -1.26 2.45 12.14
N THR A 109 -2.46 1.89 12.05
CA THR A 109 -3.09 1.15 13.15
C THR A 109 -2.28 -0.08 13.52
N TRP A 110 -1.83 -0.83 12.53
CA TRP A 110 -1.04 -2.03 12.73
C TRP A 110 0.31 -1.74 13.37
N LEU A 111 1.03 -0.73 12.86
CA LEU A 111 2.34 -0.33 13.40
C LEU A 111 2.24 0.17 14.85
N SER A 112 1.12 0.80 15.20
CA SER A 112 0.90 1.37 16.55
C SER A 112 0.34 0.34 17.53
N SER A 113 -0.03 -0.85 17.09
CA SER A 113 -0.60 -1.88 17.95
C SER A 113 0.48 -2.60 18.75
N GLU A 114 0.22 -2.81 20.06
CA GLU A 114 1.09 -3.60 20.92
C GLU A 114 1.06 -5.09 20.56
N ASN A 115 -0.08 -5.59 20.11
CA ASN A 115 -0.27 -6.97 19.68
C ASN A 115 -0.46 -7.00 18.17
N GLN A 116 0.65 -6.84 17.43
CA GLN A 116 0.61 -6.84 15.98
C GLN A 116 0.21 -8.20 15.40
N GLU A 117 -0.70 -8.15 14.44
CA GLU A 117 -0.96 -9.29 13.57
C GLU A 117 0.29 -9.59 12.73
N SER A 118 0.39 -10.83 12.24
CA SER A 118 1.49 -11.19 11.34
C SER A 118 1.42 -10.42 10.02
N THR A 119 2.56 -10.27 9.36
CA THR A 119 2.63 -9.64 8.04
C THR A 119 1.77 -10.39 7.03
N GLN A 120 1.74 -11.71 7.13
CA GLN A 120 0.89 -12.56 6.28
C GLN A 120 -0.58 -12.27 6.50
N HIS A 121 -1.03 -12.19 7.75
CA HIS A 121 -2.43 -11.88 8.08
C HIS A 121 -2.82 -10.51 7.54
N MET A 122 -1.96 -9.51 7.73
CA MET A 122 -2.22 -8.15 7.24
C MET A 122 -2.31 -8.10 5.71
N ALA A 123 -1.47 -8.85 5.02
CA ALA A 123 -1.52 -8.94 3.57
C ALA A 123 -2.82 -9.60 3.09
N GLU A 124 -3.24 -10.68 3.73
CA GLU A 124 -4.51 -11.35 3.42
C GLU A 124 -5.71 -10.41 3.61
N LEU A 125 -5.74 -9.73 4.75
CA LEU A 125 -6.82 -8.80 5.08
C LEU A 125 -6.86 -7.64 4.09
N THR A 126 -5.73 -7.04 3.79
CA THR A 126 -5.63 -5.94 2.83
C THR A 126 -6.11 -6.37 1.45
N HIS A 127 -5.67 -7.53 0.99
CA HIS A 127 -6.09 -8.09 -0.29
C HIS A 127 -7.61 -8.30 -0.34
N LYS A 128 -8.18 -8.90 0.71
CA LYS A 128 -9.63 -9.12 0.79
C LYS A 128 -10.43 -7.83 0.73
N LEU A 129 -9.99 -6.81 1.45
CA LEU A 129 -10.69 -5.53 1.49
C LEU A 129 -10.65 -4.82 0.14
N ILE A 130 -9.49 -4.83 -0.52
CA ILE A 130 -9.35 -4.25 -1.86
C ILE A 130 -10.17 -5.04 -2.88
N ASP A 131 -10.05 -6.35 -2.86
CA ASP A 131 -10.74 -7.24 -3.79
C ASP A 131 -12.26 -7.10 -3.68
N ASN A 132 -12.80 -7.11 -2.47
CA ASN A 132 -14.22 -6.96 -2.24
C ASN A 132 -14.74 -5.59 -2.71
N THR A 133 -13.97 -4.53 -2.49
CA THR A 133 -14.33 -3.18 -2.93
C THR A 133 -14.36 -3.10 -4.45
N THR A 134 -13.37 -3.69 -5.13
CA THR A 134 -13.27 -3.65 -6.59
C THR A 134 -14.24 -4.61 -7.27
N HIS A 135 -14.49 -5.77 -6.68
CA HIS A 135 -15.40 -6.79 -7.23
C HIS A 135 -16.81 -6.25 -7.46
N MET A 136 -17.29 -5.42 -6.56
CA MET A 136 -18.59 -4.77 -6.69
C MET A 136 -18.74 -4.01 -8.02
N TYR A 137 -17.69 -3.29 -8.44
CA TYR A 137 -17.71 -2.52 -9.69
C TYR A 137 -17.49 -3.40 -10.91
N LEU A 138 -16.69 -4.46 -10.80
CA LEU A 138 -16.48 -5.42 -11.88
C LEU A 138 -17.76 -6.17 -12.21
N GLU A 139 -18.56 -6.55 -11.24
CA GLU A 139 -19.87 -7.17 -11.46
C GLU A 139 -20.84 -6.24 -12.19
N GLN A 140 -20.86 -4.95 -11.85
CA GLN A 140 -21.68 -3.96 -12.52
C GLN A 140 -21.29 -3.78 -13.99
N ALA A 141 -20.01 -3.87 -14.31
CA ALA A 141 -19.52 -3.73 -15.67
C ALA A 141 -19.91 -4.92 -16.58
N LEU A 142 -20.18 -6.09 -15.99
CA LEU A 142 -20.58 -7.31 -16.72
C LEU A 142 -22.11 -7.39 -16.93
N ARG A 143 -22.85 -6.49 -16.30
CA ARG A 143 -24.30 -6.37 -16.49
C ARG A 143 -24.61 -5.33 -17.55
#